data_37a8facd6f7c04d98532adde3e145445
#
_entry.id   37a8facd6f7c04d98532adde3e145445
#
_cell.length_a   1.000
_cell.length_b   1.000
_cell.length_c   1.000
_cell.angle_alpha   90.00
_cell.angle_beta   90.00
_cell.angle_gamma   90.00
#
_symmetry.space_group_name_H-M   'P 1'
#
loop_
_entity.id
_entity.type
_entity.pdbx_description
1 polymer ?
#
loop_
_entity_poly.entity_id
_entity_poly.type
_entity_poly.pdbx_seq_one_letter_code
_entity_poly.pdbx_strand_id
1 'polypeptide(L)'
;IISLNRRHGVQIITTSRGGTEICTESNIINYTVNKIKRSDIMSMLKKLSESQEVEEDTLQQIFHMLKGNTSLVETMNCPLLVTLFYICYPHLDSIPDSATEFYSKLFTTLYFRHDKVKNYKRERKSDIPPPEAFNVFCALCFKSIYDNKQDFTELSLFEYTKQSLALCGANEARPEDIAYDFVDITCLIQRDGYDRYVFLHKSIQEYHAAEYVKSLSLEKKRQFMGAILESIQNEPKLSATA
;
A
#
# COMPACT_ATOMS: atom_id res chain seq x y z
N ILE A 1 9.83 -7.39 -28.25
CA ILE A 1 10.67 -8.27 -27.41
C ILE A 1 10.97 -9.56 -28.18
N ILE A 2 9.97 -10.32 -28.61
CA ILE A 2 10.14 -11.59 -29.36
C ILE A 2 10.91 -11.37 -30.68
N SER A 3 10.62 -10.31 -31.42
CA SER A 3 11.30 -9.96 -32.65
C SER A 3 12.78 -9.60 -32.45
N LEU A 4 13.12 -8.97 -31.32
CA LEU A 4 14.51 -8.67 -30.96
C LEU A 4 15.32 -9.95 -30.63
N ASN A 5 14.72 -10.87 -29.88
CA ASN A 5 15.33 -12.16 -29.59
C ASN A 5 15.57 -12.96 -30.87
N ARG A 6 14.58 -13.05 -31.76
CA ARG A 6 14.70 -13.78 -33.04
C ARG A 6 15.73 -13.18 -34.00
N ARG A 7 15.86 -11.83 -34.03
CA ARG A 7 16.81 -11.16 -34.93
C ARG A 7 18.23 -11.18 -34.43
N HIS A 8 18.45 -11.11 -33.13
CA HIS A 8 19.77 -10.85 -32.55
C HIS A 8 20.25 -11.95 -31.60
N GLY A 9 19.46 -12.99 -31.33
CA GLY A 9 19.83 -14.11 -30.43
C GLY A 9 20.05 -13.69 -28.97
N VAL A 10 19.56 -12.52 -28.55
CA VAL A 10 19.75 -11.99 -27.21
C VAL A 10 18.76 -12.61 -26.22
N GLN A 11 19.24 -12.98 -25.04
CA GLN A 11 18.38 -13.32 -23.93
C GLN A 11 17.72 -12.04 -23.36
N ILE A 12 16.40 -12.06 -23.24
CA ILE A 12 15.62 -10.93 -22.71
C ILE A 12 14.86 -11.43 -21.48
N ILE A 13 15.08 -10.74 -20.36
CA ILE A 13 14.32 -10.95 -19.13
C ILE A 13 13.42 -9.73 -18.97
N THR A 14 12.13 -9.97 -18.76
CA THR A 14 11.15 -8.90 -18.48
C THR A 14 10.33 -9.25 -17.26
N THR A 15 9.80 -8.23 -16.59
CA THR A 15 8.88 -8.39 -15.47
C THR A 15 7.50 -7.89 -15.87
N SER A 16 6.47 -8.59 -15.42
CA SER A 16 5.08 -8.25 -15.67
C SER A 16 4.21 -8.68 -14.50
N ARG A 17 3.04 -8.08 -14.36
CA ARG A 17 2.01 -8.61 -13.46
C ARG A 17 1.43 -9.88 -14.05
N GLY A 18 0.99 -10.82 -13.20
CA GLY A 18 0.29 -12.01 -13.65
C GLY A 18 -0.98 -11.67 -14.44
N GLY A 19 -1.29 -12.48 -15.45
CA GLY A 19 -2.51 -12.31 -16.28
C GLY A 19 -2.40 -11.26 -17.40
N THR A 20 -1.22 -10.67 -17.64
CA THR A 20 -1.00 -9.81 -18.80
C THR A 20 -0.78 -10.63 -20.08
N GLU A 21 -1.03 -10.03 -21.25
CA GLU A 21 -0.87 -10.68 -22.55
C GLU A 21 0.49 -11.35 -22.74
N ILE A 22 1.56 -10.73 -22.21
CA ILE A 22 2.91 -11.29 -22.32
C ILE A 22 3.04 -12.64 -21.60
N CYS A 23 2.23 -12.91 -20.57
CA CYS A 23 2.24 -14.16 -19.83
C CYS A 23 1.57 -15.31 -20.62
N THR A 24 0.79 -15.01 -21.64
CA THR A 24 0.09 -16.00 -22.49
C THR A 24 0.86 -16.36 -23.75
N GLU A 25 1.96 -15.68 -24.03
CA GLU A 25 2.79 -15.92 -25.20
C GLU A 25 3.52 -17.27 -25.13
N SER A 26 3.29 -18.12 -26.11
CA SER A 26 3.79 -19.52 -26.14
C SER A 26 5.33 -19.66 -26.17
N ASN A 27 6.04 -18.61 -26.56
CA ASN A 27 7.50 -18.60 -26.67
C ASN A 27 8.20 -17.94 -25.47
N ILE A 28 7.46 -17.66 -24.38
CA ILE A 28 7.98 -17.04 -23.18
C ILE A 28 7.90 -18.02 -22.02
N ILE A 29 9.04 -18.24 -21.37
CA ILE A 29 9.07 -19.03 -20.13
C ILE A 29 8.70 -18.10 -18.98
N ASN A 30 7.60 -18.43 -18.31
CA ASN A 30 7.11 -17.66 -17.18
C ASN A 30 7.67 -18.19 -15.87
N TYR A 31 8.22 -17.29 -15.06
CA TYR A 31 8.62 -17.57 -13.68
C TYR A 31 7.79 -16.70 -12.73
N THR A 32 7.32 -17.29 -11.65
CA THR A 32 6.62 -16.55 -10.61
C THR A 32 7.56 -16.24 -9.46
N VAL A 33 7.60 -14.97 -9.04
CA VAL A 33 8.32 -14.57 -7.84
C VAL A 33 7.54 -15.04 -6.62
N ASN A 34 8.16 -15.92 -5.84
CA ASN A 34 7.55 -16.43 -4.61
C ASN A 34 7.54 -15.36 -3.50
N LYS A 35 6.61 -15.52 -2.57
CA LYS A 35 6.64 -14.78 -1.31
C LYS A 35 7.96 -15.06 -0.58
N ILE A 36 8.51 -14.05 0.08
CA ILE A 36 9.73 -14.22 0.87
C ILE A 36 9.48 -15.11 2.07
N LYS A 37 10.48 -15.91 2.41
CA LYS A 37 10.41 -16.81 3.58
C LYS A 37 10.81 -16.06 4.85
N ARG A 38 10.48 -16.60 6.01
CA ARG A 38 10.88 -16.05 7.31
C ARG A 38 12.40 -15.86 7.43
N SER A 39 13.19 -16.79 6.91
CA SER A 39 14.66 -16.67 6.85
C SER A 39 15.10 -15.45 6.07
N ASP A 40 14.40 -15.15 4.96
CA ASP A 40 14.72 -14.03 4.10
C ASP A 40 14.36 -12.69 4.76
N ILE A 41 13.23 -12.65 5.49
CA ILE A 41 12.83 -11.50 6.31
C ILE A 41 13.93 -11.18 7.32
N MET A 42 14.40 -12.18 8.06
CA MET A 42 15.46 -12.00 9.07
C MET A 42 16.77 -11.51 8.44
N SER A 43 17.15 -12.08 7.28
CA SER A 43 18.34 -11.65 6.55
C SER A 43 18.23 -10.22 6.02
N MET A 44 17.03 -9.82 5.57
CA MET A 44 16.77 -8.44 5.13
C MET A 44 16.87 -7.45 6.29
N LEU A 45 16.23 -7.75 7.41
CA LEU A 45 16.26 -6.90 8.61
C LEU A 45 17.70 -6.69 9.09
N LYS A 46 18.52 -7.75 9.08
CA LYS A 46 19.95 -7.64 9.41
C LYS A 46 20.70 -6.72 8.45
N LYS A 47 20.51 -6.87 7.15
CA LYS A 47 21.15 -5.99 6.15
C LYS A 47 20.69 -4.53 6.27
N LEU A 48 19.41 -4.30 6.58
CA LEU A 48 18.89 -2.95 6.81
C LEU A 48 19.51 -2.32 8.06
N SER A 49 19.69 -3.07 9.16
CA SER A 49 20.32 -2.56 10.38
C SER A 49 21.80 -2.22 10.16
N GLU A 50 22.53 -3.06 9.44
CA GLU A 50 23.94 -2.82 9.07
C GLU A 50 24.12 -1.54 8.23
N SER A 51 23.13 -1.23 7.35
CA SER A 51 23.18 -0.06 6.47
C SER A 51 22.80 1.26 7.14
N GLN A 52 22.13 1.23 8.29
CA GLN A 52 21.57 2.42 8.96
C GLN A 52 22.19 2.68 10.36
N GLU A 53 23.21 1.91 10.76
CA GLU A 53 23.85 2.01 12.08
C GLU A 53 22.86 1.98 13.26
N VAL A 54 21.80 1.17 13.10
CA VAL A 54 20.78 1.01 14.16
C VAL A 54 21.33 0.14 15.28
N GLU A 55 21.00 0.50 16.51
CA GLU A 55 21.42 -0.23 17.71
C GLU A 55 21.01 -1.72 17.61
N GLU A 56 21.94 -2.61 17.93
CA GLU A 56 21.75 -4.06 17.89
C GLU A 56 20.58 -4.52 18.76
N ASP A 57 20.31 -3.81 19.85
CA ASP A 57 19.17 -4.06 20.74
C ASP A 57 17.83 -3.92 20.05
N THR A 58 17.67 -2.93 19.16
CA THR A 58 16.44 -2.75 18.38
C THR A 58 16.21 -3.93 17.44
N LEU A 59 17.26 -4.41 16.77
CA LEU A 59 17.16 -5.57 15.88
C LEU A 59 16.78 -6.85 16.65
N GLN A 60 17.36 -7.06 17.85
CA GLN A 60 17.03 -8.19 18.71
C GLN A 60 15.57 -8.16 19.19
N GLN A 61 15.05 -6.98 19.52
CA GLN A 61 13.65 -6.79 19.88
C GLN A 61 12.73 -7.14 18.70
N ILE A 62 13.03 -6.66 17.49
CA ILE A 62 12.30 -7.01 16.26
C ILE A 62 12.31 -8.53 16.04
N PHE A 63 13.45 -9.17 16.19
CA PHE A 63 13.56 -10.63 16.01
C PHE A 63 12.77 -11.41 17.03
N HIS A 64 12.82 -11.00 18.30
CA HIS A 64 12.05 -11.65 19.35
C HIS A 64 10.54 -11.55 19.09
N MET A 65 10.08 -10.36 18.72
CA MET A 65 8.69 -10.10 18.41
C MET A 65 8.21 -10.92 17.20
N LEU A 66 8.96 -10.95 16.10
CA LEU A 66 8.62 -11.73 14.90
C LEU A 66 8.62 -13.25 15.16
N LYS A 67 9.40 -13.74 16.14
CA LYS A 67 9.35 -15.16 16.53
C LYS A 67 8.00 -15.54 17.14
N GLY A 68 7.38 -14.64 17.89
CA GLY A 68 6.09 -14.86 18.55
C GLY A 68 4.85 -14.55 17.73
N ASN A 69 5.00 -13.84 16.59
CA ASN A 69 3.86 -13.29 15.85
C ASN A 69 3.80 -13.78 14.39
N THR A 70 3.12 -14.91 14.19
CA THR A 70 2.96 -15.55 12.87
C THR A 70 2.16 -14.65 11.90
N SER A 71 1.09 -14.01 12.38
CA SER A 71 0.22 -13.15 11.57
C SER A 71 0.99 -11.95 10.99
N LEU A 72 1.85 -11.33 11.79
CA LEU A 72 2.67 -10.22 11.36
C LEU A 72 3.73 -10.67 10.32
N VAL A 73 4.35 -11.84 10.55
CA VAL A 73 5.31 -12.42 9.59
C VAL A 73 4.64 -12.74 8.24
N GLU A 74 3.43 -13.28 8.25
CA GLU A 74 2.67 -13.55 7.02
C GLU A 74 2.32 -12.27 6.25
N THR A 75 2.13 -11.17 6.96
CA THR A 75 1.91 -9.85 6.35
C THR A 75 3.16 -9.34 5.63
N MET A 76 4.34 -9.62 6.17
CA MET A 76 5.63 -9.24 5.57
C MET A 76 6.02 -10.14 4.40
N ASN A 77 5.10 -10.40 3.49
CA ASN A 77 5.27 -11.35 2.39
C ASN A 77 6.08 -10.81 1.20
N CYS A 78 6.50 -9.57 1.25
CA CYS A 78 7.35 -8.95 0.23
C CYS A 78 8.39 -8.00 0.87
N PRO A 79 9.52 -7.74 0.17
CA PRO A 79 10.60 -6.88 0.66
C PRO A 79 10.13 -5.49 1.08
N LEU A 80 9.20 -4.91 0.36
CA LEU A 80 8.66 -3.58 0.64
C LEU A 80 8.03 -3.49 2.03
N LEU A 81 7.17 -4.45 2.40
CA LEU A 81 6.50 -4.46 3.71
C LEU A 81 7.47 -4.71 4.85
N VAL A 82 8.51 -5.52 4.63
CA VAL A 82 9.62 -5.69 5.59
C VAL A 82 10.36 -4.37 5.82
N THR A 83 10.67 -3.66 4.74
CA THR A 83 11.35 -2.35 4.82
C THR A 83 10.49 -1.32 5.52
N LEU A 84 9.20 -1.23 5.18
CA LEU A 84 8.26 -0.33 5.85
C LEU A 84 8.14 -0.64 7.34
N PHE A 85 8.06 -1.91 7.69
CA PHE A 85 8.02 -2.32 9.09
C PHE A 85 9.29 -1.88 9.81
N TYR A 86 10.46 -2.14 9.25
CA TYR A 86 11.75 -1.75 9.82
C TYR A 86 11.85 -0.24 10.04
N ILE A 87 11.44 0.56 9.05
CA ILE A 87 11.46 2.03 9.13
C ILE A 87 10.50 2.55 10.19
N CYS A 88 9.31 1.96 10.31
CA CYS A 88 8.29 2.42 11.25
C CYS A 88 8.55 1.94 12.68
N TYR A 89 9.19 0.78 12.86
CA TYR A 89 9.35 0.12 14.15
C TYR A 89 9.90 1.02 15.27
N PRO A 90 10.99 1.79 15.09
CA PRO A 90 11.55 2.65 16.14
C PRO A 90 10.62 3.79 16.54
N HIS A 91 9.56 4.02 15.79
CA HIS A 91 8.62 5.12 15.96
C HIS A 91 7.22 4.66 16.37
N LEU A 92 7.03 3.36 16.56
CA LEU A 92 5.78 2.81 17.06
C LEU A 92 5.73 2.97 18.60
N ASP A 93 4.61 3.48 19.10
CA ASP A 93 4.42 3.64 20.55
C ASP A 93 4.25 2.28 21.26
N SER A 94 3.83 1.26 20.53
CA SER A 94 3.76 -0.13 20.95
C SER A 94 4.00 -1.08 19.79
N ILE A 95 4.50 -2.26 20.09
CA ILE A 95 4.73 -3.31 19.10
C ILE A 95 3.37 -3.80 18.56
N PRO A 96 3.15 -3.83 17.23
CA PRO A 96 1.90 -4.31 16.68
C PRO A 96 1.77 -5.82 16.85
N ASP A 97 0.63 -6.27 17.41
CA ASP A 97 0.33 -7.69 17.62
C ASP A 97 -0.26 -8.37 16.37
N SER A 98 -0.58 -7.60 15.35
CA SER A 98 -1.23 -8.10 14.14
C SER A 98 -0.90 -7.25 12.91
N ALA A 99 -1.19 -7.80 11.73
CA ALA A 99 -1.17 -7.07 10.48
C ALA A 99 -2.05 -5.82 10.51
N THR A 100 -3.25 -5.96 11.05
CA THR A 100 -4.22 -4.88 11.18
C THR A 100 -3.67 -3.74 12.02
N GLU A 101 -3.06 -4.06 13.15
CA GLU A 101 -2.45 -3.06 14.02
C GLU A 101 -1.23 -2.39 13.36
N PHE A 102 -0.42 -3.14 12.63
CA PHE A 102 0.68 -2.56 11.85
C PHE A 102 0.17 -1.55 10.83
N TYR A 103 -0.82 -1.89 10.03
CA TYR A 103 -1.36 -0.96 9.04
C TYR A 103 -2.06 0.25 9.68
N SER A 104 -2.70 0.09 10.83
CA SER A 104 -3.35 1.19 11.55
C SER A 104 -2.35 2.26 12.00
N LYS A 105 -1.14 1.83 12.37
CA LYS A 105 -0.06 2.71 12.82
C LYS A 105 0.77 3.28 11.67
N LEU A 106 0.76 2.62 10.52
CA LEU A 106 1.63 2.94 9.38
C LEU A 106 1.43 4.38 8.89
N PHE A 107 0.20 4.77 8.56
CA PHE A 107 -0.09 6.11 8.06
C PHE A 107 0.32 7.18 9.07
N THR A 108 -0.12 7.04 10.30
CA THR A 108 0.15 8.01 11.37
C THR A 108 1.65 8.15 11.61
N THR A 109 2.38 7.03 11.67
CA THR A 109 3.83 7.04 11.86
C THR A 109 4.54 7.76 10.71
N LEU A 110 4.18 7.47 9.47
CA LEU A 110 4.80 8.12 8.30
C LEU A 110 4.41 9.60 8.19
N TYR A 111 3.17 9.95 8.49
CA TYR A 111 2.67 11.32 8.38
C TYR A 111 3.21 12.26 9.48
N PHE A 112 3.34 11.75 10.72
CA PHE A 112 3.84 12.55 11.85
C PHE A 112 5.36 12.56 12.00
N ARG A 113 6.02 11.44 11.67
CA ARG A 113 7.42 11.22 12.02
C ARG A 113 8.36 11.23 10.82
N HIS A 114 7.88 11.67 9.68
CA HIS A 114 8.68 11.79 8.46
C HIS A 114 9.99 12.54 8.69
N ASP A 115 9.97 13.58 9.53
CA ASP A 115 11.13 14.41 9.82
C ASP A 115 12.22 13.69 10.65
N LYS A 116 11.85 12.64 11.39
CA LYS A 116 12.80 11.87 12.24
C LYS A 116 13.38 10.65 11.52
N VAL A 117 12.68 10.13 10.52
CA VAL A 117 13.07 8.90 9.82
C VAL A 117 14.05 9.17 8.68
N LYS A 118 14.00 10.36 8.10
CA LYS A 118 14.93 10.79 7.05
C LYS A 118 15.55 12.09 7.50
N ASN A 119 16.85 12.20 7.51
CA ASN A 119 17.60 13.46 7.76
C ASN A 119 17.29 14.58 6.76
N TYR A 120 16.09 14.56 6.15
CA TYR A 120 15.61 15.46 5.14
C TYR A 120 14.22 15.95 5.54
N LYS A 121 14.12 17.22 5.95
CA LYS A 121 12.84 17.87 6.25
C LYS A 121 12.07 18.12 4.96
N ARG A 122 10.99 17.38 4.75
CA ARG A 122 9.94 17.78 3.82
C ARG A 122 8.82 18.39 4.65
N GLU A 123 8.52 19.65 4.43
CA GLU A 123 7.40 20.30 5.08
C GLU A 123 6.09 19.83 4.43
N ARG A 124 5.09 19.54 5.26
CA ARG A 124 3.74 19.27 4.77
C ARG A 124 3.22 20.50 4.05
N LYS A 125 2.52 20.29 2.96
CA LYS A 125 1.88 21.36 2.20
C LYS A 125 0.51 21.73 2.77
N SER A 126 -0.16 20.75 3.39
CA SER A 126 -1.48 20.93 3.98
C SER A 126 -1.39 21.20 5.48
N ASP A 127 -2.30 22.04 5.97
CA ASP A 127 -2.49 22.33 7.39
C ASP A 127 -3.54 21.42 8.03
N ILE A 128 -4.03 20.41 7.31
CA ILE A 128 -5.05 19.49 7.82
C ILE A 128 -4.51 18.71 9.03
N PRO A 129 -5.29 18.58 10.12
CA PRO A 129 -4.91 17.76 11.26
C PRO A 129 -4.69 16.30 10.84
N PRO A 130 -3.68 15.62 11.40
CA PRO A 130 -3.36 14.25 11.02
C PRO A 130 -4.49 13.22 11.13
N PRO A 131 -5.38 13.28 12.13
CA PRO A 131 -6.54 12.38 12.16
C PRO A 131 -7.48 12.61 10.98
N GLU A 132 -7.64 13.86 10.54
CA GLU A 132 -8.44 14.19 9.35
C GLU A 132 -7.75 13.74 8.09
N ALA A 133 -6.42 13.96 7.95
CA ALA A 133 -5.64 13.45 6.84
C ALA A 133 -5.74 11.93 6.71
N PHE A 134 -5.70 11.19 7.84
CA PHE A 134 -5.94 9.74 7.87
C PHE A 134 -7.33 9.38 7.33
N ASN A 135 -8.37 10.07 7.78
CA ASN A 135 -9.74 9.80 7.30
C ASN A 135 -9.87 10.08 5.80
N VAL A 136 -9.27 11.15 5.30
CA VAL A 136 -9.25 11.48 3.87
C VAL A 136 -8.49 10.42 3.08
N PHE A 137 -7.36 9.93 3.58
CA PHE A 137 -6.62 8.85 2.94
C PHE A 137 -7.44 7.54 2.90
N CYS A 138 -8.13 7.21 3.98
CA CYS A 138 -9.04 6.05 4.02
C CYS A 138 -10.20 6.19 3.01
N ALA A 139 -10.78 7.37 2.89
CA ALA A 139 -11.83 7.67 1.91
C ALA A 139 -11.30 7.58 0.46
N LEU A 140 -10.07 8.08 0.20
CA LEU A 140 -9.39 7.96 -1.09
C LEU A 140 -9.16 6.49 -1.48
N CYS A 141 -8.68 5.68 -0.55
CA CYS A 141 -8.49 4.24 -0.75
C CYS A 141 -9.83 3.54 -1.06
N PHE A 142 -10.87 3.85 -0.29
CA PHE A 142 -12.20 3.29 -0.52
C PHE A 142 -12.76 3.68 -1.90
N LYS A 143 -12.75 4.97 -2.21
CA LYS A 143 -13.29 5.49 -3.47
C LYS A 143 -12.57 4.90 -4.68
N SER A 144 -11.26 4.78 -4.62
CA SER A 144 -10.45 4.20 -5.70
C SER A 144 -10.75 2.70 -5.90
N ILE A 145 -10.95 1.93 -4.84
CA ILE A 145 -11.37 0.52 -4.96
C ILE A 145 -12.79 0.43 -5.53
N TYR A 146 -13.71 1.25 -5.02
CA TYR A 146 -15.09 1.26 -5.48
C TYR A 146 -15.21 1.54 -6.98
N ASP A 147 -14.40 2.46 -7.49
CA ASP A 147 -14.36 2.82 -8.92
C ASP A 147 -13.42 1.92 -9.75
N ASN A 148 -12.86 0.86 -9.14
CA ASN A 148 -11.84 -0.01 -9.77
C ASN A 148 -10.65 0.78 -10.36
N LYS A 149 -10.24 1.87 -9.68
CA LYS A 149 -9.16 2.76 -10.10
C LYS A 149 -7.84 2.31 -9.48
N GLN A 150 -6.92 1.81 -10.30
CA GLN A 150 -5.63 1.27 -9.84
C GLN A 150 -4.48 2.27 -9.91
N ASP A 151 -4.59 3.26 -10.78
CA ASP A 151 -3.61 4.31 -10.97
C ASP A 151 -4.29 5.66 -11.25
N PHE A 152 -3.54 6.73 -11.10
CA PHE A 152 -4.01 8.09 -11.28
C PHE A 152 -3.03 8.86 -12.17
N THR A 153 -3.55 9.81 -12.95
CA THR A 153 -2.81 10.98 -13.38
C THR A 153 -2.79 12.00 -12.24
N GLU A 154 -1.93 13.01 -12.29
CA GLU A 154 -1.91 14.07 -11.27
C GLU A 154 -3.29 14.71 -11.10
N LEU A 155 -3.94 15.08 -12.21
CA LEU A 155 -5.28 15.67 -12.20
C LEU A 155 -6.33 14.73 -11.59
N SER A 156 -6.29 13.46 -11.94
CA SER A 156 -7.24 12.49 -11.38
C SER A 156 -6.98 12.23 -9.89
N LEU A 157 -5.72 12.27 -9.43
CA LEU A 157 -5.40 12.15 -8.01
C LEU A 157 -5.98 13.32 -7.22
N PHE A 158 -5.85 14.55 -7.73
CA PHE A 158 -6.44 15.74 -7.11
C PHE A 158 -7.97 15.65 -7.06
N GLU A 159 -8.62 15.19 -8.13
CA GLU A 159 -10.06 15.04 -8.17
C GLU A 159 -10.55 13.97 -7.17
N TYR A 160 -9.87 12.82 -7.09
CA TYR A 160 -10.20 11.79 -6.10
C TYR A 160 -9.94 12.26 -4.67
N THR A 161 -8.90 13.04 -4.44
CA THR A 161 -8.63 13.66 -3.13
C THR A 161 -9.72 14.67 -2.76
N LYS A 162 -10.17 15.50 -3.71
CA LYS A 162 -11.30 16.43 -3.52
C LYS A 162 -12.58 15.70 -3.13
N GLN A 163 -12.92 14.62 -3.84
CA GLN A 163 -14.09 13.80 -3.51
C GLN A 163 -13.94 13.16 -2.12
N SER A 164 -12.74 12.74 -1.75
CA SER A 164 -12.46 12.17 -0.43
C SER A 164 -12.58 13.20 0.70
N LEU A 165 -12.14 14.43 0.46
CA LEU A 165 -12.38 15.55 1.38
C LEU A 165 -13.87 15.80 1.60
N ALA A 166 -14.65 15.81 0.52
CA ALA A 166 -16.10 15.97 0.60
C ALA A 166 -16.78 14.83 1.39
N LEU A 167 -16.34 13.59 1.21
CA LEU A 167 -16.83 12.43 1.96
C LEU A 167 -16.55 12.54 3.47
N CYS A 168 -15.44 13.22 3.84
CA CYS A 168 -15.04 13.44 5.24
C CYS A 168 -15.54 14.76 5.83
N GLY A 169 -16.18 15.63 5.04
CA GLY A 169 -16.63 16.95 5.49
C GLY A 169 -15.49 17.98 5.65
N ALA A 170 -14.32 17.73 5.11
CA ALA A 170 -13.11 18.57 5.21
C ALA A 170 -12.90 19.44 3.96
N ASN A 171 -13.94 20.14 3.53
CA ASN A 171 -13.96 20.86 2.23
C ASN A 171 -13.10 22.12 2.16
N GLU A 172 -12.57 22.61 3.27
CA GLU A 172 -11.75 23.84 3.31
C GLU A 172 -10.30 23.60 2.90
N ALA A 173 -9.83 22.34 2.95
CA ALA A 173 -8.47 21.99 2.60
C ALA A 173 -8.28 21.89 1.08
N ARG A 174 -7.10 22.28 0.60
CA ARG A 174 -6.75 22.19 -0.83
C ARG A 174 -6.42 20.74 -1.21
N PRO A 175 -7.13 20.16 -2.19
CA PRO A 175 -6.92 18.77 -2.58
C PRO A 175 -5.49 18.48 -3.06
N GLU A 176 -4.87 19.44 -3.76
CA GLU A 176 -3.53 19.33 -4.30
C GLU A 176 -2.49 19.16 -3.18
N ASP A 177 -2.60 20.01 -2.14
CA ASP A 177 -1.65 20.00 -1.02
C ASP A 177 -1.73 18.68 -0.25
N ILE A 178 -2.95 18.16 -0.04
CA ILE A 178 -3.17 16.87 0.62
C ILE A 178 -2.68 15.71 -0.24
N ALA A 179 -2.96 15.73 -1.54
CA ALA A 179 -2.47 14.71 -2.46
C ALA A 179 -0.93 14.66 -2.47
N TYR A 180 -0.28 15.82 -2.48
CA TYR A 180 1.18 15.90 -2.37
C TYR A 180 1.69 15.37 -1.03
N ASP A 181 1.00 15.63 0.08
CA ASP A 181 1.39 15.06 1.37
C ASP A 181 1.30 13.52 1.37
N PHE A 182 0.29 12.95 0.71
CA PHE A 182 0.20 11.49 0.56
C PHE A 182 1.33 10.92 -0.31
N VAL A 183 1.81 11.67 -1.30
CA VAL A 183 2.91 11.26 -2.18
C VAL A 183 4.27 11.52 -1.53
N ASP A 184 4.51 12.74 -1.06
CA ASP A 184 5.84 13.20 -0.68
C ASP A 184 6.16 12.95 0.80
N ILE A 185 5.14 12.99 1.68
CA ILE A 185 5.33 12.78 3.12
C ILE A 185 5.17 11.33 3.49
N THR A 186 3.99 10.73 3.21
CA THR A 186 3.76 9.33 3.58
C THR A 186 4.42 8.34 2.63
N CYS A 187 4.64 8.72 1.39
CA CYS A 187 5.09 7.82 0.31
C CYS A 187 4.16 6.60 0.11
N LEU A 188 2.91 6.65 0.61
CA LEU A 188 1.94 5.57 0.43
C LEU A 188 1.28 5.59 -0.95
N ILE A 189 1.41 6.72 -1.65
CA ILE A 189 1.18 6.85 -3.09
C ILE A 189 2.51 7.25 -3.71
N GLN A 190 2.89 6.63 -4.82
CA GLN A 190 4.17 6.84 -5.48
C GLN A 190 3.98 7.23 -6.94
N ARG A 191 4.93 8.02 -7.46
CA ARG A 191 5.06 8.23 -8.89
C ARG A 191 5.65 6.98 -9.56
N ASP A 192 4.99 6.50 -10.60
CA ASP A 192 5.38 5.35 -11.40
C ASP A 192 5.48 5.77 -12.87
N GLY A 193 6.57 6.44 -13.22
CA GLY A 193 6.79 7.04 -14.53
C GLY A 193 6.28 8.47 -14.66
N TYR A 194 6.01 8.89 -15.90
CA TYR A 194 5.52 10.22 -16.21
C TYR A 194 4.00 10.28 -15.98
N ASP A 195 3.56 11.24 -15.17
CA ASP A 195 2.13 11.52 -14.85
C ASP A 195 1.33 10.26 -14.46
N ARG A 196 1.96 9.34 -13.72
CA ARG A 196 1.30 8.15 -13.19
C ARG A 196 1.59 8.01 -11.71
N TYR A 197 0.53 7.83 -10.91
CA TYR A 197 0.58 7.66 -9.46
C TYR A 197 -0.12 6.35 -9.09
N VAL A 198 0.48 5.58 -8.21
CA VAL A 198 -0.02 4.27 -7.78
C VAL A 198 0.10 4.14 -6.26
N PHE A 199 -0.78 3.38 -5.63
CA PHE A 199 -0.57 3.00 -4.24
C PHE A 199 0.70 2.16 -4.10
N LEU A 200 1.48 2.45 -3.08
CA LEU A 200 2.73 1.75 -2.77
C LEU A 200 2.56 0.23 -2.72
N HIS A 201 1.45 -0.23 -2.13
CA HIS A 201 1.09 -1.64 -2.07
C HIS A 201 -0.43 -1.80 -1.96
N LYS A 202 -0.97 -2.81 -2.64
CA LYS A 202 -2.40 -3.10 -2.67
C LYS A 202 -3.00 -3.32 -1.28
N SER A 203 -2.31 -4.05 -0.39
CA SER A 203 -2.81 -4.30 0.96
C SER A 203 -2.93 -3.04 1.82
N ILE A 204 -2.12 -2.00 1.55
CA ILE A 204 -2.25 -0.68 2.20
C ILE A 204 -3.56 -0.03 1.77
N GLN A 205 -3.83 -0.02 0.46
CA GLN A 205 -5.07 0.49 -0.10
C GLN A 205 -6.29 -0.25 0.47
N GLU A 206 -6.26 -1.59 0.45
CA GLU A 206 -7.35 -2.45 0.94
C GLU A 206 -7.64 -2.25 2.44
N TYR A 207 -6.58 -2.20 3.25
CA TYR A 207 -6.72 -1.96 4.68
C TYR A 207 -7.38 -0.61 4.98
N HIS A 208 -6.86 0.48 4.40
CA HIS A 208 -7.40 1.82 4.67
C HIS A 208 -8.82 2.01 4.11
N ALA A 209 -9.13 1.36 2.99
CA ALA A 209 -10.51 1.33 2.48
C ALA A 209 -11.47 0.63 3.47
N ALA A 210 -11.04 -0.47 4.09
CA ALA A 210 -11.82 -1.15 5.12
C ALA A 210 -12.01 -0.28 6.38
N GLU A 211 -10.99 0.49 6.78
CA GLU A 211 -11.10 1.46 7.88
C GLU A 211 -12.12 2.56 7.57
N TYR A 212 -12.18 3.04 6.32
CA TYR A 212 -13.25 3.98 5.93
C TYR A 212 -14.62 3.36 6.10
N VAL A 213 -14.86 2.15 5.61
CA VAL A 213 -16.16 1.45 5.79
C VAL A 213 -16.47 1.25 7.26
N LYS A 214 -15.49 0.91 8.08
CA LYS A 214 -15.62 0.76 9.53
C LYS A 214 -16.03 2.09 10.21
N SER A 215 -15.61 3.23 9.71
CA SER A 215 -15.97 4.56 10.24
C SER A 215 -17.38 5.03 9.87
N LEU A 216 -18.03 4.43 8.86
CA LEU A 216 -19.36 4.81 8.41
C LEU A 216 -20.43 4.60 9.49
N SER A 217 -21.52 5.36 9.42
CA SER A 217 -22.71 5.13 10.25
C SER A 217 -23.31 3.74 9.99
N LEU A 218 -24.05 3.21 10.95
CA LEU A 218 -24.69 1.89 10.83
C LEU A 218 -25.60 1.80 9.59
N GLU A 219 -26.32 2.88 9.30
CA GLU A 219 -27.19 2.96 8.13
C GLU A 219 -26.40 2.86 6.82
N LYS A 220 -25.32 3.66 6.67
CA LYS A 220 -24.45 3.61 5.49
C LYS A 220 -23.76 2.25 5.35
N LYS A 221 -23.35 1.62 6.47
CA LYS A 221 -22.81 0.25 6.45
C LYS A 221 -23.82 -0.75 5.91
N ARG A 222 -25.08 -0.67 6.35
CA ARG A 222 -26.16 -1.55 5.85
C ARG A 222 -26.41 -1.35 4.35
N GLN A 223 -26.46 -0.10 3.89
CA GLN A 223 -26.60 0.21 2.45
C GLN A 223 -25.42 -0.37 1.65
N PHE A 224 -24.20 -0.17 2.11
CA PHE A 224 -23.00 -0.71 1.46
C PHE A 224 -23.02 -2.24 1.39
N MET A 225 -23.32 -2.91 2.51
CA MET A 225 -23.43 -4.37 2.54
C MET A 225 -24.56 -4.91 1.66
N GLY A 226 -25.70 -4.19 1.60
CA GLY A 226 -26.79 -4.53 0.68
C GLY A 226 -26.36 -4.49 -0.77
N ALA A 227 -25.67 -3.42 -1.18
CA ALA A 227 -25.16 -3.28 -2.55
C ALA A 227 -24.15 -4.38 -2.93
N ILE A 228 -23.27 -4.79 -1.99
CA ILE A 228 -22.35 -5.92 -2.20
C ILE A 228 -23.14 -7.23 -2.38
N LEU A 229 -24.13 -7.50 -1.54
CA LEU A 229 -24.92 -8.73 -1.63
C LEU A 229 -25.67 -8.81 -2.96
N GLU A 230 -26.28 -7.70 -3.40
CA GLU A 230 -26.94 -7.60 -4.71
C GLU A 230 -25.95 -7.84 -5.86
N SER A 231 -24.75 -7.27 -5.80
CA SER A 231 -23.70 -7.48 -6.79
C SER A 231 -23.31 -8.96 -6.90
N ILE A 232 -23.08 -9.64 -5.76
CA ILE A 232 -22.73 -11.07 -5.71
C ILE A 232 -23.87 -11.94 -6.26
N GLN A 233 -25.12 -11.59 -5.96
CA GLN A 233 -26.29 -12.34 -6.44
C GLN A 233 -26.53 -12.18 -7.94
N ASN A 234 -26.17 -11.02 -8.49
CA ASN A 234 -26.38 -10.69 -9.90
C ASN A 234 -25.17 -11.06 -10.78
N GLU A 235 -24.02 -11.49 -10.20
CA GLU A 235 -22.96 -12.04 -11.02
C GLU A 235 -23.45 -13.30 -11.73
N PRO A 236 -23.30 -13.38 -13.07
CA PRO A 236 -23.64 -14.59 -13.79
C PRO A 236 -22.79 -15.73 -13.22
N LYS A 237 -23.45 -16.74 -12.64
CA LYS A 237 -22.80 -17.97 -12.21
C LYS A 237 -22.02 -18.47 -13.43
N LEU A 238 -20.70 -18.37 -13.41
CA LEU A 238 -19.85 -19.09 -14.35
C LEU A 238 -20.26 -20.55 -14.25
N SER A 239 -21.03 -21.01 -15.22
CA SER A 239 -21.40 -22.39 -15.33
C SER A 239 -20.11 -23.19 -15.39
N ALA A 240 -19.88 -24.01 -14.40
CA ALA A 240 -18.88 -25.04 -14.45
C ALA A 240 -19.27 -25.96 -15.60
N THR A 241 -18.79 -25.63 -16.77
CA THR A 241 -18.77 -26.57 -17.91
C THR A 241 -17.45 -27.32 -17.80
N ALA A 242 -17.61 -28.61 -17.57
CA ALA A 242 -16.66 -29.67 -17.42
C ALA A 242 -15.49 -29.63 -18.42
#